data_f75cd820def936a6ae367dde89fc14f6
#
_entry.id   f75cd820def936a6ae367dde89fc14f6
#
_cell.length_a   1.000
_cell.length_b   1.000
_cell.length_c   1.000
_cell.angle_alpha   90.00
_cell.angle_beta   90.00
_cell.angle_gamma   90.00
#
_symmetry.space_group_name_H-M   'P 1'
#
loop_
_entity.id
_entity.type
_entity.pdbx_description
1 polymer ?
#
loop_
_entity_poly.entity_id
_entity_poly.type
_entity_poly.pdbx_seq_one_letter_code
_entity_poly.pdbx_strand_id
1 'polypeptide(L)'
;ILGTAGAVGGTIGGILAPKVSAKIGSGPSLSLALAAAPLGALVIGVTSSWQIVWVVTVVESFVAILWNTITVSLRQSIIPTHLLGRVNSVYRFFAWGSIPIGMFVGGGLVSALTHVLSRENALRAPYLIGMVLGLLLWALAAPVLTTAKIEAARRAG
;
A
#
# COMPACT_ATOMS: atom_id res chain seq x y z
N ILE A 1 -18.94 -6.90 8.67
CA ILE A 1 -19.03 -6.78 7.19
C ILE A 1 -17.76 -6.19 6.62
N LEU A 2 -17.25 -5.04 7.06
CA LEU A 2 -16.01 -4.45 6.50
C LEU A 2 -14.77 -5.36 6.69
N GLY A 3 -14.68 -6.11 7.79
CA GLY A 3 -13.59 -7.07 8.02
C GLY A 3 -13.51 -8.21 6.99
N THR A 4 -14.60 -8.55 6.30
CA THR A 4 -14.59 -9.59 5.25
C THR A 4 -13.90 -9.10 3.97
N ALA A 5 -13.86 -7.80 3.72
CA ALA A 5 -13.25 -7.23 2.53
C ALA A 5 -11.76 -7.58 2.43
N GLY A 6 -11.02 -7.48 3.54
CA GLY A 6 -9.62 -7.87 3.61
C GLY A 6 -9.38 -9.34 3.26
N ALA A 7 -10.24 -10.24 3.79
CA ALA A 7 -10.16 -11.67 3.49
C ALA A 7 -10.44 -11.96 2.00
N VAL A 8 -11.49 -11.36 1.43
CA VAL A 8 -11.85 -11.52 0.02
C VAL A 8 -10.72 -11.00 -0.88
N GLY A 9 -10.27 -9.76 -0.67
CA GLY A 9 -9.21 -9.15 -1.46
C GLY A 9 -7.88 -9.89 -1.32
N GLY A 10 -7.54 -10.33 -0.10
CA GLY A 10 -6.35 -11.13 0.18
C GLY A 10 -6.37 -12.49 -0.51
N THR A 11 -7.50 -13.20 -0.48
CA THR A 11 -7.66 -14.49 -1.17
C THR A 11 -7.54 -14.33 -2.68
N ILE A 12 -8.24 -13.36 -3.26
CA ILE A 12 -8.15 -13.06 -4.70
C ILE A 12 -6.70 -12.67 -5.05
N GLY A 13 -6.05 -11.85 -4.21
CA GLY A 13 -4.65 -11.46 -4.37
C GLY A 13 -3.71 -12.64 -4.36
N GLY A 14 -3.85 -13.57 -3.42
CA GLY A 14 -3.03 -14.78 -3.35
C GLY A 14 -3.07 -15.62 -4.62
N ILE A 15 -4.23 -15.71 -5.27
CA ILE A 15 -4.43 -16.49 -6.50
C ILE A 15 -3.96 -15.74 -7.74
N LEU A 16 -4.28 -14.44 -7.84
CA LEU A 16 -4.11 -13.67 -9.08
C LEU A 16 -2.83 -12.83 -9.12
N ALA A 17 -2.26 -12.43 -8.00
CA ALA A 17 -1.08 -11.55 -7.98
C ALA A 17 0.10 -12.09 -8.78
N PRO A 18 0.48 -13.40 -8.71
CA PRO A 18 1.55 -13.93 -9.52
C PRO A 18 1.25 -13.85 -11.03
N LYS A 19 0.00 -14.12 -11.43
CA LYS A 19 -0.44 -14.06 -12.83
C LYS A 19 -0.44 -12.63 -13.36
N VAL A 20 -0.93 -11.69 -12.57
CA VAL A 20 -0.94 -10.25 -12.91
C VAL A 20 0.48 -9.75 -13.06
N SER A 21 1.36 -10.02 -12.09
CA SER A 21 2.76 -9.61 -12.15
C SER A 21 3.51 -10.21 -13.35
N ALA A 22 3.22 -11.46 -13.71
CA ALA A 22 3.80 -12.10 -14.88
C ALA A 22 3.33 -11.47 -16.20
N LYS A 23 2.05 -11.02 -16.26
CA LYS A 23 1.45 -10.46 -17.48
C LYS A 23 1.85 -9.03 -17.75
N ILE A 24 1.80 -8.17 -16.75
CA ILE A 24 2.04 -6.71 -16.90
C ILE A 24 3.46 -6.28 -16.50
N GLY A 25 4.23 -7.19 -15.89
CA GLY A 25 5.58 -6.91 -15.41
C GLY A 25 5.65 -6.37 -14.00
N SER A 26 6.82 -6.50 -13.36
CA SER A 26 7.01 -6.11 -11.95
C SER A 26 6.93 -4.59 -11.74
N GLY A 27 7.47 -3.78 -12.67
CA GLY A 27 7.46 -2.32 -12.56
C GLY A 27 6.05 -1.73 -12.58
N PRO A 28 5.25 -1.96 -13.64
CA PRO A 28 3.86 -1.50 -13.69
C PRO A 28 3.01 -2.02 -12.55
N SER A 29 3.21 -3.28 -12.11
CA SER A 29 2.50 -3.84 -10.95
C SER A 29 2.79 -3.08 -9.66
N LEU A 30 4.06 -2.74 -9.40
CA LEU A 30 4.45 -1.96 -8.23
C LEU A 30 3.94 -0.51 -8.31
N SER A 31 4.01 0.11 -9.50
CA SER A 31 3.46 1.45 -9.71
C SER A 31 1.95 1.48 -9.49
N LEU A 32 1.21 0.49 -10.01
CA LEU A 32 -0.22 0.33 -9.78
C LEU A 32 -0.53 0.18 -8.27
N ALA A 33 0.25 -0.67 -7.60
CA ALA A 33 0.09 -0.89 -6.17
C ALA A 33 0.32 0.39 -5.35
N LEU A 34 1.32 1.17 -5.71
CA LEU A 34 1.63 2.42 -5.01
C LEU A 34 0.59 3.53 -5.30
N ALA A 35 -0.03 3.53 -6.48
CA ALA A 35 -1.09 4.47 -6.84
C ALA A 35 -2.45 4.10 -6.20
N ALA A 36 -2.72 2.83 -5.98
CA ALA A 36 -4.01 2.37 -5.47
C ALA A 36 -4.32 2.89 -4.07
N ALA A 37 -3.34 2.93 -3.17
CA ALA A 37 -3.53 3.39 -1.79
C ALA A 37 -4.00 4.86 -1.70
N PRO A 38 -3.37 5.86 -2.34
CA PRO A 38 -3.86 7.23 -2.32
C PRO A 38 -5.21 7.40 -3.03
N LEU A 39 -5.48 6.64 -4.09
CA LEU A 39 -6.78 6.66 -4.75
C LEU A 39 -7.87 6.05 -3.87
N GLY A 40 -7.58 4.96 -3.18
CA GLY A 40 -8.48 4.38 -2.18
C GLY A 40 -8.75 5.36 -1.03
N ALA A 41 -7.71 6.01 -0.51
CA ALA A 41 -7.85 7.04 0.52
C ALA A 41 -8.73 8.21 0.05
N LEU A 42 -8.60 8.66 -1.20
CA LEU A 42 -9.51 9.66 -1.78
C LEU A 42 -10.96 9.19 -1.73
N VAL A 43 -11.23 8.00 -2.27
CA VAL A 43 -12.60 7.46 -2.34
C VAL A 43 -13.19 7.30 -0.93
N ILE A 44 -12.43 6.77 0.02
CA ILE A 44 -12.87 6.62 1.42
C ILE A 44 -13.10 7.98 2.06
N GLY A 45 -12.22 8.96 1.78
CA GLY A 45 -12.32 10.31 2.35
C GLY A 45 -13.55 11.12 1.87
N VAL A 46 -14.09 10.80 0.69
CA VAL A 46 -15.24 11.54 0.13
C VAL A 46 -16.55 10.78 0.18
N THR A 47 -16.52 9.44 0.34
CA THR A 47 -17.74 8.62 0.34
C THR A 47 -18.37 8.55 1.73
N SER A 48 -19.69 8.39 1.74
CA SER A 48 -20.46 8.02 2.94
C SER A 48 -21.08 6.62 2.82
N SER A 49 -20.80 5.89 1.72
CA SER A 49 -21.35 4.56 1.44
C SER A 49 -20.40 3.46 1.93
N TRP A 50 -20.86 2.63 2.86
CA TRP A 50 -20.07 1.49 3.36
C TRP A 50 -19.79 0.45 2.26
N GLN A 51 -20.66 0.32 1.26
CA GLN A 51 -20.48 -0.60 0.14
C GLN A 51 -19.27 -0.19 -0.71
N ILE A 52 -19.12 1.11 -0.97
CA ILE A 52 -17.97 1.66 -1.70
C ILE A 52 -16.69 1.42 -0.88
N VAL A 53 -16.72 1.70 0.41
CA VAL A 53 -15.59 1.42 1.31
C VAL A 53 -15.21 -0.06 1.28
N TRP A 54 -16.20 -0.96 1.28
CA TRP A 54 -15.96 -2.40 1.20
C TRP A 54 -15.25 -2.78 -0.10
N VAL A 55 -15.73 -2.31 -1.24
CA VAL A 55 -15.11 -2.58 -2.56
C VAL A 55 -13.68 -2.02 -2.61
N VAL A 56 -13.48 -0.79 -2.16
CA VAL A 56 -12.13 -0.18 -2.11
C VAL A 56 -11.19 -1.01 -1.24
N THR A 57 -11.64 -1.46 -0.07
CA THR A 57 -10.83 -2.30 0.83
C THR A 57 -10.49 -3.66 0.20
N VAL A 58 -11.39 -4.26 -0.59
CA VAL A 58 -11.10 -5.48 -1.37
C VAL A 58 -9.96 -5.20 -2.37
N VAL A 59 -10.05 -4.12 -3.13
CA VAL A 59 -9.03 -3.74 -4.12
C VAL A 59 -7.69 -3.43 -3.44
N GLU A 60 -7.69 -2.67 -2.36
CA GLU A 60 -6.47 -2.36 -1.60
C GLU A 60 -5.80 -3.62 -1.04
N SER A 61 -6.59 -4.55 -0.53
CA SER A 61 -6.07 -5.83 -0.01
C SER A 61 -5.47 -6.69 -1.12
N PHE A 62 -6.12 -6.76 -2.29
CA PHE A 62 -5.55 -7.40 -3.48
C PHE A 62 -4.22 -6.79 -3.86
N VAL A 63 -4.16 -5.47 -3.94
CA VAL A 63 -2.97 -4.72 -4.35
C VAL A 63 -1.85 -4.84 -3.32
N ALA A 64 -2.17 -4.89 -2.03
CA ALA A 64 -1.20 -5.15 -0.96
C ALA A 64 -0.54 -6.54 -1.11
N ILE A 65 -1.30 -7.57 -1.48
CA ILE A 65 -0.74 -8.91 -1.78
C ILE A 65 0.14 -8.86 -3.04
N LEU A 66 -0.29 -8.14 -4.09
CA LEU A 66 0.51 -7.96 -5.31
C LEU A 66 1.86 -7.30 -4.98
N TRP A 67 1.86 -6.22 -4.20
CA TRP A 67 3.08 -5.56 -3.70
C TRP A 67 3.97 -6.53 -2.93
N ASN A 68 3.42 -7.26 -1.96
CA ASN A 68 4.17 -8.22 -1.16
C ASN A 68 4.80 -9.33 -2.01
N THR A 69 4.05 -9.90 -2.94
CA THR A 69 4.52 -10.97 -3.83
C THR A 69 5.75 -10.53 -4.60
N ILE A 70 5.72 -9.33 -5.19
CA ILE A 70 6.82 -8.81 -6.01
C ILE A 70 8.02 -8.43 -5.12
N THR A 71 7.80 -7.69 -4.05
CA THR A 71 8.89 -7.18 -3.21
C THR A 71 9.58 -8.28 -2.40
N VAL A 72 8.84 -9.31 -1.95
CA VAL A 72 9.43 -10.49 -1.30
C VAL A 72 10.27 -11.28 -2.29
N SER A 73 9.73 -11.59 -3.47
CA SER A 73 10.46 -12.30 -4.53
C SER A 73 11.73 -11.55 -4.94
N LEU A 74 11.66 -10.22 -5.10
CA LEU A 74 12.80 -9.40 -5.45
C LEU A 74 13.89 -9.44 -4.37
N ARG A 75 13.52 -9.30 -3.10
CA ARG A 75 14.48 -9.40 -1.98
C ARG A 75 15.16 -10.76 -1.94
N GLN A 76 14.41 -11.83 -2.15
CA GLN A 76 14.95 -13.19 -2.15
C GLN A 76 15.90 -13.45 -3.33
N SER A 77 15.75 -12.73 -4.45
CA SER A 77 16.63 -12.89 -5.62
C SER A 77 17.91 -12.05 -5.53
N ILE A 78 17.94 -10.97 -4.76
CA ILE A 78 19.07 -10.03 -4.70
C ILE A 78 19.92 -10.25 -3.44
N ILE A 79 19.30 -10.67 -2.33
CA ILE A 79 19.96 -10.72 -1.03
C ILE A 79 20.49 -12.15 -0.77
N PRO A 80 21.78 -12.31 -0.44
CA PRO A 80 22.34 -13.60 -0.05
C PRO A 80 21.56 -14.23 1.11
N THR A 81 21.37 -15.54 1.08
CA THR A 81 20.52 -16.28 2.02
C THR A 81 20.85 -16.04 3.49
N HIS A 82 22.15 -15.90 3.83
CA HIS A 82 22.60 -15.64 5.20
C HIS A 82 22.25 -14.24 5.74
N LEU A 83 21.92 -13.26 4.86
CA LEU A 83 21.51 -11.90 5.21
C LEU A 83 20.00 -11.69 5.17
N LEU A 84 19.25 -12.59 4.53
CA LEU A 84 17.79 -12.44 4.35
C LEU A 84 17.06 -12.22 5.66
N GLY A 85 17.44 -12.92 6.72
CA GLY A 85 16.84 -12.78 8.05
C GLY A 85 17.01 -11.37 8.62
N ARG A 86 18.23 -10.84 8.55
CA ARG A 86 18.56 -9.49 9.07
C ARG A 86 17.84 -8.40 8.26
N VAL A 87 17.91 -8.45 6.95
CA VAL A 87 17.25 -7.47 6.08
C VAL A 87 15.73 -7.51 6.25
N ASN A 88 15.15 -8.70 6.37
CA ASN A 88 13.70 -8.85 6.55
C ASN A 88 13.25 -8.35 7.94
N SER A 89 14.05 -8.53 8.98
CA SER A 89 13.77 -8.00 10.32
C SER A 89 13.76 -6.47 10.33
N VAL A 90 14.76 -5.84 9.70
CA VAL A 90 14.83 -4.38 9.58
C VAL A 90 13.64 -3.84 8.76
N TYR A 91 13.35 -4.47 7.62
CA TYR A 91 12.18 -4.08 6.82
C TYR A 91 10.88 -4.18 7.62
N ARG A 92 10.67 -5.30 8.32
CA ARG A 92 9.46 -5.51 9.13
C ARG A 92 9.38 -4.53 10.29
N PHE A 93 10.50 -4.22 10.93
CA PHE A 93 10.54 -3.22 12.00
C PHE A 93 10.02 -1.86 11.52
N PHE A 94 10.51 -1.37 10.39
CA PHE A 94 10.03 -0.10 9.83
C PHE A 94 8.60 -0.20 9.28
N ALA A 95 8.27 -1.25 8.53
CA ALA A 95 6.96 -1.40 7.91
C ALA A 95 5.83 -1.53 8.94
N TRP A 96 6.03 -2.34 9.99
CA TRP A 96 5.02 -2.57 11.02
C TRP A 96 5.11 -1.54 12.16
N GLY A 97 6.32 -1.09 12.49
CA GLY A 97 6.55 -0.08 13.52
C GLY A 97 6.00 1.30 13.16
N SER A 98 5.89 1.62 11.87
CA SER A 98 5.26 2.88 11.42
C SER A 98 3.74 2.89 11.59
N ILE A 99 3.07 1.73 11.68
CA ILE A 99 1.61 1.65 11.82
C ILE A 99 1.11 2.34 13.09
N PRO A 100 1.61 2.02 14.31
CA PRO A 100 1.20 2.71 15.53
C PRO A 100 1.46 4.21 15.49
N ILE A 101 2.59 4.62 14.89
CA ILE A 101 2.92 6.05 14.73
C ILE A 101 1.88 6.73 13.84
N GLY A 102 1.55 6.13 12.70
CA GLY A 102 0.51 6.64 11.80
C GLY A 102 -0.86 6.73 12.47
N MET A 103 -1.24 5.73 13.26
CA MET A 103 -2.50 5.73 14.01
C MET A 103 -2.52 6.85 15.06
N PHE A 104 -1.43 7.06 15.79
CA PHE A 104 -1.31 8.12 16.78
C PHE A 104 -1.38 9.51 16.16
N VAL A 105 -0.64 9.73 15.07
CA VAL A 105 -0.65 11.00 14.31
C VAL A 105 -2.03 11.25 13.72
N GLY A 106 -2.65 10.25 13.10
CA GLY A 106 -3.98 10.36 12.52
C GLY A 106 -5.05 10.65 13.57
N GLY A 107 -5.02 9.96 14.70
CA GLY A 107 -5.94 10.22 15.82
C GLY A 107 -5.75 11.60 16.43
N GLY A 108 -4.51 12.03 16.63
CA GLY A 108 -4.19 13.38 17.12
C GLY A 108 -4.66 14.47 16.17
N LEU A 109 -4.48 14.27 14.86
CA LEU A 109 -4.98 15.18 13.83
C LEU A 109 -6.51 15.31 13.88
N VAL A 110 -7.23 14.19 13.94
CA VAL A 110 -8.69 14.21 14.07
C VAL A 110 -9.11 14.96 15.34
N SER A 111 -8.47 14.66 16.47
CA SER A 111 -8.77 15.33 17.75
C SER A 111 -8.59 16.85 17.67
N ALA A 112 -7.48 17.30 17.09
CA ALA A 112 -7.21 18.73 16.90
C ALA A 112 -8.22 19.39 15.95
N LEU A 113 -8.57 18.74 14.86
CA LEU A 113 -9.48 19.28 13.84
C LEU A 113 -10.95 19.32 14.30
N THR A 114 -11.37 18.48 15.23
CA THR A 114 -12.74 18.53 15.79
C THR A 114 -13.07 19.83 16.55
N HIS A 115 -12.05 20.61 16.89
CA HIS A 115 -12.26 21.93 17.50
C HIS A 115 -12.62 23.03 16.49
N VAL A 116 -12.32 22.83 15.20
CA VAL A 116 -12.51 23.85 14.13
C VAL A 116 -13.36 23.35 12.98
N LEU A 117 -13.50 22.04 12.81
CA LEU A 117 -14.27 21.40 11.75
C LEU A 117 -15.42 20.56 12.35
N SER A 118 -16.42 20.28 11.53
CA SER A 118 -17.42 19.26 11.89
C SER A 118 -16.73 17.90 12.09
N ARG A 119 -17.28 17.07 12.95
CA ARG A 119 -16.74 15.73 13.25
C ARG A 119 -16.55 14.90 11.97
N GLU A 120 -17.46 15.03 11.01
CA GLU A 120 -17.36 14.32 9.73
C GLU A 120 -16.14 14.78 8.93
N ASN A 121 -15.93 16.07 8.79
CA ASN A 121 -14.79 16.63 8.06
C ASN A 121 -13.45 16.34 8.78
N ALA A 122 -13.44 16.38 10.10
CA ALA A 122 -12.26 16.02 10.88
C ALA A 122 -11.86 14.55 10.66
N LEU A 123 -12.83 13.63 10.56
CA LEU A 123 -12.57 12.21 10.28
C LEU A 123 -12.11 11.96 8.85
N ARG A 124 -12.48 12.79 7.89
CA ARG A 124 -12.07 12.69 6.47
C ARG A 124 -10.65 13.24 6.23
N ALA A 125 -10.23 14.20 7.05
CA ALA A 125 -8.95 14.89 6.85
C ALA A 125 -7.72 13.96 6.76
N PRO A 126 -7.52 12.93 7.62
CA PRO A 126 -6.39 12.02 7.50
C PRO A 126 -6.34 11.28 6.16
N TYR A 127 -7.50 10.90 5.61
CA TYR A 127 -7.58 10.23 4.30
C TYR A 127 -7.18 11.16 3.16
N LEU A 128 -7.65 12.41 3.19
CA LEU A 128 -7.31 13.40 2.16
C LEU A 128 -5.83 13.81 2.22
N ILE A 129 -5.28 13.97 3.43
CA ILE A 129 -3.85 14.22 3.61
C ILE A 129 -3.05 13.01 3.16
N GLY A 130 -3.46 11.79 3.52
CA GLY A 130 -2.83 10.54 3.10
C GLY A 130 -2.86 10.38 1.57
N MET A 131 -3.96 10.78 0.92
CA MET A 131 -4.06 10.83 -0.54
C MET A 131 -3.00 11.75 -1.15
N VAL A 132 -2.89 12.99 -0.68
CA VAL A 132 -1.92 13.97 -1.23
C VAL A 132 -0.49 13.45 -1.05
N LEU A 133 -0.14 13.00 0.15
CA LEU A 133 1.20 12.48 0.44
C LEU A 133 1.50 11.21 -0.37
N GLY A 134 0.51 10.33 -0.52
CA GLY A 134 0.63 9.11 -1.30
C GLY A 134 0.80 9.37 -2.80
N LEU A 135 0.07 10.34 -3.38
CA LEU A 135 0.24 10.76 -4.76
C LEU A 135 1.60 11.41 -5.02
N LEU A 136 2.08 12.23 -4.09
CA LEU A 136 3.43 12.78 -4.16
C LEU A 136 4.49 11.66 -4.14
N LEU A 137 4.35 10.71 -3.22
CA LEU A 137 5.24 9.55 -3.16
C LEU A 137 5.19 8.74 -4.45
N TRP A 138 4.00 8.47 -4.98
CA TRP A 138 3.84 7.78 -6.25
C TRP A 138 4.50 8.53 -7.41
N ALA A 139 4.29 9.83 -7.51
CA ALA A 139 4.88 10.65 -8.57
C ALA A 139 6.41 10.65 -8.54
N LEU A 140 7.01 10.64 -7.34
CA LEU A 140 8.47 10.55 -7.16
C LEU A 140 9.01 9.14 -7.43
N ALA A 141 8.26 8.10 -7.06
CA ALA A 141 8.70 6.71 -7.17
C ALA A 141 8.44 6.10 -8.55
N ALA A 142 7.35 6.49 -9.25
CA ALA A 142 6.94 5.91 -10.52
C ALA A 142 8.04 5.90 -11.60
N PRO A 143 8.86 6.96 -11.78
CA PRO A 143 9.94 6.95 -12.76
C PRO A 143 11.06 5.94 -12.45
N VAL A 144 11.17 5.52 -11.20
CA VAL A 144 12.18 4.56 -10.73
C VAL A 144 11.66 3.13 -10.79
N LEU A 145 10.35 2.92 -10.65
CA LEU A 145 9.69 1.61 -10.63
C LEU A 145 9.44 1.09 -12.06
N THR A 146 10.51 0.96 -12.85
CA THR A 146 10.44 0.39 -14.20
C THR A 146 10.86 -1.08 -14.19
N THR A 147 10.20 -1.91 -15.00
CA THR A 147 10.54 -3.34 -15.13
C THR A 147 12.02 -3.54 -15.48
N ALA A 148 12.55 -2.71 -16.39
CA ALA A 148 13.96 -2.79 -16.80
C ALA A 148 14.93 -2.59 -15.63
N LYS A 149 14.70 -1.60 -14.76
CA LYS A 149 15.53 -1.37 -13.56
C LYS A 149 15.44 -2.49 -12.55
N ILE A 150 14.23 -3.04 -12.35
CA ILE A 150 14.00 -4.15 -11.43
C ILE A 150 14.69 -5.41 -11.92
N GLU A 151 14.60 -5.70 -13.22
CA GLU A 151 15.28 -6.85 -13.82
C GLU A 151 16.80 -6.69 -13.87
N ALA A 152 17.30 -5.48 -14.11
CA ALA A 152 18.73 -5.19 -14.02
C ALA A 152 19.27 -5.45 -12.60
N ALA A 153 18.55 -5.01 -11.56
CA ALA A 153 18.91 -5.31 -10.19
C ALA A 153 18.90 -6.81 -9.87
N ARG A 154 17.96 -7.56 -10.46
CA ARG A 154 17.87 -9.02 -10.33
C ARG A 154 19.04 -9.78 -10.94
N ARG A 155 19.63 -9.25 -12.02
CA ARG A 155 20.78 -9.86 -12.72
C ARG A 155 22.12 -9.53 -12.08
N ALA A 156 22.17 -8.47 -11.28
CA ALA A 156 23.37 -7.98 -10.61
C ALA A 156 23.61 -8.62 -9.23
N GLY A 157 22.62 -9.30 -8.63
CA GLY A 157 22.72 -10.02 -7.36
C GLY A 157 22.78 -11.51 -7.53
#